data_0549cfb75d0dc840d1d583c90abc14ee
#
_entry.id   0549cfb75d0dc840d1d583c90abc14ee
#
_cell.length_a   1.000
_cell.length_b   1.000
_cell.length_c   1.000
_cell.angle_alpha   90.00
_cell.angle_beta   90.00
_cell.angle_gamma   90.00
#
_symmetry.space_group_name_H-M   'P 1'
#
loop_
_entity.id
_entity.type
_entity.pdbx_description
1 polymer ?
#
loop_
_entity_poly.entity_id
_entity_poly.type
_entity_poly.pdbx_seq_one_letter_code
_entity_poly.pdbx_strand_id
1 'polypeptide(L)'
;MMRMADAWVRGTHPWCGWIRLVLLPAMLAPIWFGAMWGGMVIMTVWMMLPMLFPKPAGGSRWMTRACLGVQIWRSRPLGDPVGLLLVILSVGIIALAMLFAGRQDGLWLAVCVVCHVSLYVIFLTRCASSFDDRMRDGP
;
A
#
# COMPACT_ATOMS: atom_id res chain seq x y z
N MET A 1 -15.22 -20.13 10.12
CA MET A 1 -14.09 -19.29 10.54
C MET A 1 -13.13 -19.10 9.36
N MET A 2 -13.01 -17.90 8.81
CA MET A 2 -12.14 -17.62 7.66
C MET A 2 -10.68 -17.72 8.12
N ARG A 3 -9.89 -18.63 7.53
CA ARG A 3 -8.48 -18.73 7.90
C ARG A 3 -7.76 -17.42 7.51
N MET A 4 -6.91 -16.89 8.38
CA MET A 4 -6.11 -15.68 8.09
C MET A 4 -5.40 -15.75 6.72
N ALA A 5 -4.95 -16.94 6.32
CA ALA A 5 -4.38 -17.21 5.01
C ALA A 5 -5.32 -16.84 3.84
N ASP A 6 -6.63 -17.04 3.99
CA ASP A 6 -7.61 -16.72 2.93
C ASP A 6 -7.80 -15.21 2.77
N ALA A 7 -7.76 -14.44 3.85
CA ALA A 7 -7.84 -12.98 3.79
C ALA A 7 -6.61 -12.39 3.09
N TRP A 8 -5.42 -12.97 3.32
CA TRP A 8 -4.18 -12.56 2.64
C TRP A 8 -4.25 -12.76 1.14
N VAL A 9 -4.71 -13.92 0.68
CA VAL A 9 -4.85 -14.21 -0.77
C VAL A 9 -5.88 -13.29 -1.41
N ARG A 10 -6.98 -12.96 -0.74
CA ARG A 10 -7.98 -11.99 -1.25
C ARG A 10 -7.41 -10.57 -1.37
N GLY A 11 -6.49 -10.19 -0.48
CA GLY A 11 -5.79 -8.91 -0.54
C GLY A 11 -4.94 -8.70 -1.79
N THR A 12 -4.63 -9.76 -2.56
CA THR A 12 -3.90 -9.65 -3.84
C THR A 12 -4.81 -9.36 -5.04
N HIS A 13 -6.12 -9.21 -4.84
CA HIS A 13 -7.02 -8.81 -5.89
C HIS A 13 -6.64 -7.41 -6.44
N PRO A 14 -6.56 -7.20 -7.77
CA PRO A 14 -6.02 -5.98 -8.35
C PRO A 14 -6.77 -4.72 -7.91
N TRP A 15 -8.10 -4.78 -7.80
CA TRP A 15 -8.89 -3.67 -7.30
C TRP A 15 -8.63 -3.34 -5.84
N CYS A 16 -8.37 -4.34 -5.01
CA CYS A 16 -7.97 -4.13 -3.62
C CYS A 16 -6.67 -3.31 -3.53
N GLY A 17 -5.69 -3.61 -4.38
CA GLY A 17 -4.43 -2.86 -4.45
C GLY A 17 -4.64 -1.40 -4.89
N TRP A 18 -5.42 -1.17 -5.95
CA TRP A 18 -5.71 0.17 -6.45
C TRP A 18 -6.48 1.03 -5.43
N ILE A 19 -7.51 0.46 -4.80
CA ILE A 19 -8.28 1.17 -3.77
C ILE A 19 -7.39 1.54 -2.58
N ARG A 20 -6.51 0.65 -2.15
CA ARG A 20 -5.54 0.94 -1.08
C ARG A 20 -4.61 2.08 -1.44
N LEU A 21 -4.15 2.15 -2.68
CA LEU A 21 -3.30 3.23 -3.16
C LEU A 21 -4.01 4.60 -3.04
N VAL A 22 -5.31 4.64 -3.34
CA VAL A 22 -6.12 5.87 -3.26
C VAL A 22 -6.54 6.19 -1.81
N LEU A 23 -6.92 5.19 -1.03
CA LEU A 23 -7.35 5.40 0.36
C LEU A 23 -6.23 5.95 1.25
N LEU A 24 -4.97 5.63 0.94
CA LEU A 24 -3.84 6.05 1.75
C LEU A 24 -3.70 7.58 1.79
N PRO A 25 -3.65 8.32 0.67
CA PRO A 25 -3.70 9.79 0.70
C PRO A 25 -5.07 10.32 1.15
N ALA A 26 -6.18 9.62 0.87
CA ALA A 26 -7.51 10.03 1.32
C ALA A 26 -7.64 10.09 2.85
N MET A 27 -6.82 9.34 3.60
CA MET A 27 -6.76 9.44 5.07
C MET A 27 -6.31 10.82 5.58
N LEU A 28 -5.66 11.62 4.75
CA LEU A 28 -5.21 12.97 5.10
C LEU A 28 -6.36 13.98 5.09
N ALA A 29 -7.42 13.73 4.32
CA ALA A 29 -8.56 14.64 4.24
C ALA A 29 -9.27 14.86 5.59
N PRO A 30 -9.59 13.84 6.40
CA PRO A 30 -10.14 14.05 7.74
C PRO A 30 -9.24 14.88 8.65
N ILE A 31 -7.93 14.73 8.56
CA ILE A 31 -6.96 15.51 9.35
C ILE A 31 -7.04 16.98 8.93
N TRP A 32 -7.10 17.24 7.62
CA TRP A 32 -7.26 18.57 7.05
C TRP A 32 -8.50 19.29 7.56
N PHE A 33 -9.63 18.58 7.67
CA PHE A 33 -10.90 19.13 8.17
C PHE A 33 -11.06 19.06 9.69
N GLY A 34 -10.03 18.65 10.43
CA GLY A 34 -10.11 18.50 11.90
C GLY A 34 -11.00 17.33 12.36
N ALA A 35 -11.44 16.47 11.45
CA ALA A 35 -12.35 15.36 11.72
C ALA A 35 -11.58 14.05 11.96
N MET A 36 -10.86 13.94 13.05
CA MET A 36 -10.00 12.76 13.32
C MET A 36 -10.75 11.41 13.25
N TRP A 37 -12.04 11.39 13.58
CA TRP A 37 -12.89 10.20 13.48
C TRP A 37 -12.98 9.66 12.04
N GLY A 38 -12.95 10.54 11.05
CA GLY A 38 -12.94 10.15 9.64
C GLY A 38 -11.71 9.33 9.27
N GLY A 39 -10.54 9.63 9.83
CA GLY A 39 -9.32 8.85 9.66
C GLY A 39 -9.46 7.43 10.18
N MET A 40 -10.10 7.25 11.36
CA MET A 40 -10.37 5.93 11.92
C MET A 40 -11.33 5.11 11.04
N VAL A 41 -12.35 5.75 10.48
CA VAL A 41 -13.28 5.09 9.54
C VAL A 41 -12.55 4.62 8.29
N ILE A 42 -11.74 5.48 7.67
CA ILE A 42 -10.97 5.13 6.48
C ILE A 42 -9.96 4.00 6.78
N MET A 43 -9.28 4.03 7.93
CA MET A 43 -8.39 2.97 8.37
C MET A 43 -9.13 1.63 8.53
N THR A 44 -10.33 1.66 9.12
CA THR A 44 -11.17 0.47 9.28
C THR A 44 -11.57 -0.10 7.93
N VAL A 45 -12.00 0.75 6.99
CA VAL A 45 -12.31 0.35 5.62
C VAL A 45 -11.08 -0.26 4.95
N TRP A 46 -9.90 0.36 5.08
CA TRP A 46 -8.64 -0.12 4.52
C TRP A 46 -8.27 -1.52 5.04
N MET A 47 -8.51 -1.80 6.33
CA MET A 47 -8.29 -3.12 6.93
C MET A 47 -9.31 -4.16 6.46
N MET A 48 -10.57 -3.76 6.27
CA MET A 48 -11.66 -4.65 5.85
C MET A 48 -11.66 -4.95 4.33
N LEU A 49 -10.93 -4.15 3.54
CA LEU A 49 -10.90 -4.27 2.09
C LEU A 49 -10.64 -5.70 1.57
N PRO A 50 -9.69 -6.48 2.13
CA PRO A 50 -9.45 -7.84 1.64
C PRO A 50 -10.64 -8.78 1.79
N MET A 51 -11.55 -8.48 2.73
CA MET A 51 -12.74 -9.32 2.96
C MET A 51 -13.83 -9.09 1.90
N LEU A 52 -13.80 -7.91 1.24
CA LEU A 52 -14.79 -7.51 0.26
C LEU A 52 -14.53 -8.09 -1.14
N PHE A 53 -13.29 -8.57 -1.39
CA PHE A 53 -12.91 -9.06 -2.71
C PHE A 53 -12.78 -10.58 -2.75
N PRO A 54 -13.16 -11.23 -3.89
CA PRO A 54 -12.93 -12.65 -4.11
C PRO A 54 -11.42 -12.93 -4.27
N LYS A 55 -11.03 -14.20 -4.21
CA LYS A 55 -9.69 -14.63 -4.57
C LYS A 55 -9.42 -14.26 -6.04
N PRO A 56 -8.24 -13.71 -6.39
CA PRO A 56 -7.92 -13.38 -7.77
C PRO A 56 -7.89 -14.65 -8.63
N ALA A 57 -8.46 -14.57 -9.83
CA ALA A 57 -8.52 -15.71 -10.77
C ALA A 57 -7.18 -16.04 -11.45
N GLY A 58 -6.10 -15.31 -11.15
CA GLY A 58 -4.75 -15.54 -11.71
C GLY A 58 -3.79 -14.38 -11.42
N GLY A 59 -2.49 -14.64 -11.59
CA GLY A 59 -1.40 -13.69 -11.33
C GLY A 59 -1.00 -12.79 -12.52
N SER A 60 -1.76 -12.78 -13.62
CA SER A 60 -1.38 -12.08 -14.85
C SER A 60 -1.39 -10.53 -14.74
N ARG A 61 -2.20 -9.96 -13.88
CA ARG A 61 -2.33 -8.51 -13.74
C ARG A 61 -1.18 -7.93 -12.91
N TRP A 62 -0.59 -6.82 -13.38
CA TRP A 62 0.54 -6.14 -12.71
C TRP A 62 0.29 -5.90 -11.21
N MET A 63 -0.86 -5.35 -10.83
CA MET A 63 -1.17 -5.08 -9.42
C MET A 63 -1.23 -6.37 -8.58
N THR A 64 -1.75 -7.48 -9.13
CA THR A 64 -1.76 -8.78 -8.45
C THR A 64 -0.33 -9.28 -8.21
N ARG A 65 0.56 -9.17 -9.21
CA ARG A 65 1.98 -9.54 -9.09
C ARG A 65 2.69 -8.67 -8.07
N ALA A 66 2.43 -7.35 -8.08
CA ALA A 66 2.96 -6.43 -7.09
C ALA A 66 2.53 -6.82 -5.67
N CYS A 67 1.24 -7.08 -5.44
CA CYS A 67 0.74 -7.50 -4.14
C CYS A 67 1.32 -8.86 -3.68
N LEU A 68 1.49 -9.82 -4.59
CA LEU A 68 2.16 -11.09 -4.30
C LEU A 68 3.64 -10.86 -3.96
N GLY A 69 4.32 -9.99 -4.70
CA GLY A 69 5.70 -9.59 -4.43
C GLY A 69 5.85 -8.91 -3.05
N VAL A 70 4.90 -8.07 -2.65
CA VAL A 70 4.88 -7.47 -1.29
C VAL A 70 4.77 -8.56 -0.21
N GLN A 71 3.97 -9.61 -0.43
CA GLN A 71 3.88 -10.71 0.51
C GLN A 71 5.21 -11.46 0.65
N ILE A 72 5.89 -11.69 -0.47
CA ILE A 72 7.22 -12.32 -0.49
C ILE A 72 8.24 -11.41 0.22
N TRP A 73 8.25 -10.11 -0.11
CA TRP A 73 9.14 -9.14 0.52
C TRP A 73 8.93 -9.09 2.05
N ARG A 74 7.67 -9.11 2.50
CA ARG A 74 7.33 -9.07 3.92
C ARG A 74 7.86 -10.27 4.71
N SER A 75 8.05 -11.43 4.08
CA SER A 75 8.62 -12.60 4.74
C SER A 75 10.12 -12.46 5.03
N ARG A 76 10.84 -11.60 4.26
CA ARG A 76 12.28 -11.34 4.39
C ARG A 76 12.63 -9.87 4.06
N PRO A 77 12.16 -8.90 4.86
CA PRO A 77 12.33 -7.48 4.53
C PRO A 77 13.80 -7.04 4.55
N LEU A 78 14.63 -7.66 5.40
CA LEU A 78 16.08 -7.37 5.49
C LEU A 78 16.87 -7.92 4.29
N GLY A 79 16.30 -8.80 3.50
CA GLY A 79 16.91 -9.32 2.27
C GLY A 79 16.86 -8.34 1.08
N ASP A 80 16.07 -7.26 1.20
CA ASP A 80 15.97 -6.19 0.20
C ASP A 80 16.13 -4.81 0.85
N PRO A 81 17.37 -4.33 1.04
CA PRO A 81 17.63 -3.06 1.71
C PRO A 81 17.05 -1.86 0.95
N VAL A 82 16.96 -1.93 -0.37
CA VAL A 82 16.35 -0.86 -1.18
C VAL A 82 14.84 -0.81 -0.96
N GLY A 83 14.17 -1.95 -0.96
CA GLY A 83 12.75 -2.02 -0.63
C GLY A 83 12.45 -1.51 0.78
N LEU A 84 13.29 -1.88 1.75
CA LEU A 84 13.18 -1.39 3.12
C LEU A 84 13.36 0.14 3.21
N LEU A 85 14.36 0.70 2.51
CA LEU A 85 14.59 2.14 2.45
C LEU A 85 13.37 2.87 1.85
N LEU A 86 12.81 2.36 0.75
CA LEU A 86 11.61 2.96 0.13
C LEU A 86 10.43 2.99 1.09
N VAL A 87 10.22 1.92 1.86
CA VAL A 87 9.15 1.86 2.88
C VAL A 87 9.41 2.87 4.01
N ILE A 88 10.63 2.95 4.54
CA ILE A 88 10.98 3.91 5.60
C ILE A 88 10.78 5.35 5.11
N LEU A 89 11.25 5.70 3.92
CA LEU A 89 11.06 7.02 3.32
C LEU A 89 9.56 7.32 3.13
N SER A 90 8.80 6.35 2.64
CA SER A 90 7.36 6.47 2.42
C SER A 90 6.61 6.75 3.74
N VAL A 91 6.95 6.05 4.82
CA VAL A 91 6.40 6.28 6.17
C VAL A 91 6.78 7.67 6.69
N GLY A 92 8.02 8.11 6.50
CA GLY A 92 8.47 9.45 6.89
C GLY A 92 7.71 10.56 6.16
N ILE A 93 7.50 10.40 4.84
CA ILE A 93 6.76 11.37 4.03
C ILE A 93 5.27 11.42 4.43
N ILE A 94 4.64 10.29 4.74
CA ILE A 94 3.24 10.31 5.20
C ILE A 94 3.11 10.98 6.58
N ALA A 95 4.09 10.80 7.46
CA ALA A 95 4.12 11.50 8.74
C ALA A 95 4.25 13.02 8.56
N LEU A 96 5.11 13.48 7.63
CA LEU A 96 5.19 14.90 7.25
C LEU A 96 3.89 15.40 6.63
N ALA A 97 3.24 14.60 5.77
CA ALA A 97 1.96 14.95 5.19
C ALA A 97 0.87 15.16 6.26
N MET A 98 0.86 14.34 7.33
CA MET A 98 -0.04 14.52 8.47
C MET A 98 0.21 15.86 9.19
N LEU A 99 1.48 16.26 9.37
CA LEU A 99 1.83 17.55 9.97
C LEU A 99 1.34 18.73 9.10
N PHE A 100 1.56 18.69 7.79
CA PHE A 100 1.10 19.74 6.88
C PHE A 100 -0.43 19.75 6.73
N ALA A 101 -1.10 18.61 6.77
CA ALA A 101 -2.55 18.54 6.83
C ALA A 101 -3.10 19.22 8.09
N GLY A 102 -2.50 18.96 9.26
CA GLY A 102 -2.89 19.60 10.52
C GLY A 102 -2.61 21.11 10.55
N ARG A 103 -1.61 21.59 9.80
CA ARG A 103 -1.30 23.02 9.62
C ARG A 103 -2.09 23.69 8.49
N GLN A 104 -2.89 22.94 7.78
CA GLN A 104 -3.63 23.39 6.59
C GLN A 104 -2.73 24.00 5.49
N ASP A 105 -1.50 23.51 5.37
CA ASP A 105 -0.55 23.91 4.34
C ASP A 105 -0.71 23.02 3.09
N GLY A 106 -1.58 23.48 2.17
CA GLY A 106 -1.99 22.70 1.01
C GLY A 106 -0.86 22.42 0.02
N LEU A 107 0.10 23.36 -0.14
CA LEU A 107 1.21 23.18 -1.08
C LEU A 107 2.11 22.03 -0.64
N TRP A 108 2.60 22.07 0.60
CA TRP A 108 3.48 21.03 1.12
C TRP A 108 2.77 19.69 1.31
N LEU A 109 1.49 19.73 1.65
CA LEU A 109 0.66 18.51 1.68
C LEU A 109 0.62 17.85 0.30
N ALA A 110 0.34 18.61 -0.76
CA ALA A 110 0.29 18.09 -2.13
C ALA A 110 1.65 17.50 -2.56
N VAL A 111 2.76 18.18 -2.27
CA VAL A 111 4.11 17.68 -2.53
C VAL A 111 4.36 16.35 -1.81
N CYS A 112 4.02 16.25 -0.53
CA CYS A 112 4.18 15.02 0.24
C CYS A 112 3.34 13.87 -0.33
N VAL A 113 2.08 14.14 -0.73
CA VAL A 113 1.20 13.12 -1.34
C VAL A 113 1.81 12.60 -2.65
N VAL A 114 2.26 13.49 -3.54
CA VAL A 114 2.88 13.10 -4.81
C VAL A 114 4.15 12.28 -4.57
N CYS A 115 5.02 12.72 -3.68
CA CYS A 115 6.24 11.98 -3.32
C CYS A 115 5.91 10.60 -2.74
N HIS A 116 4.94 10.51 -1.82
CA HIS A 116 4.53 9.25 -1.22
C HIS A 116 3.99 8.27 -2.26
N VAL A 117 3.06 8.72 -3.12
CA VAL A 117 2.49 7.88 -4.18
C VAL A 117 3.57 7.40 -5.14
N SER A 118 4.51 8.27 -5.52
CA SER A 118 5.63 7.91 -6.40
C SER A 118 6.53 6.83 -5.78
N LEU A 119 6.95 7.01 -4.53
CA LEU A 119 7.75 6.01 -3.81
C LEU A 119 7.01 4.68 -3.66
N TYR A 120 5.73 4.73 -3.38
CA TYR A 120 4.90 3.54 -3.23
C TYR A 120 4.76 2.78 -4.56
N VAL A 121 4.56 3.49 -5.68
CA VAL A 121 4.51 2.88 -7.03
C VAL A 121 5.86 2.26 -7.40
N ILE A 122 6.99 2.94 -7.11
CA ILE A 122 8.33 2.40 -7.33
C ILE A 122 8.53 1.12 -6.52
N PHE A 123 8.14 1.11 -5.25
CA PHE A 123 8.19 -0.07 -4.39
C PHE A 123 7.35 -1.23 -4.95
N LEU A 124 6.11 -0.96 -5.39
CA LEU A 124 5.22 -1.97 -5.98
C LEU A 124 5.80 -2.54 -7.28
N THR A 125 6.40 -1.70 -8.14
CA THR A 125 7.05 -2.14 -9.38
C THR A 125 8.22 -3.07 -9.09
N ARG A 126 9.03 -2.72 -8.10
CA ARG A 126 10.13 -3.56 -7.64
C ARG A 126 9.64 -4.92 -7.11
N CYS A 127 8.57 -4.92 -6.31
CA CYS A 127 7.97 -6.15 -5.82
C CYS A 127 7.42 -7.03 -6.95
N ALA A 128 6.80 -6.41 -7.98
CA ALA A 128 6.31 -7.13 -9.14
C ALA A 128 7.46 -7.80 -9.92
N SER A 129 8.57 -7.08 -10.14
CA SER A 129 9.76 -7.63 -10.80
C SER A 129 10.35 -8.80 -10.00
N SER A 130 10.50 -8.66 -8.69
CA SER A 130 11.01 -9.72 -7.81
C SER A 130 10.11 -10.98 -7.82
N PHE A 131 8.80 -10.80 -7.99
CA PHE A 131 7.88 -11.92 -8.17
C PHE A 131 8.11 -12.62 -9.51
N ASP A 132 8.24 -11.85 -10.60
CA ASP A 132 8.45 -12.38 -11.94
C ASP A 132 9.78 -13.16 -12.04
N ASP A 133 10.86 -12.66 -11.43
CA ASP A 133 12.17 -13.32 -11.39
C ASP A 133 12.07 -14.68 -10.70
N ARG A 134 11.41 -14.74 -9.53
CA ARG A 134 11.21 -16.02 -8.82
C ARG A 134 10.38 -17.03 -9.60
N MET A 135 9.42 -16.56 -10.40
CA MET A 135 8.61 -17.46 -11.24
C MET A 135 9.39 -17.98 -12.45
N ARG A 136 10.45 -17.28 -12.88
CA ARG A 136 11.35 -17.72 -13.96
C ARG A 136 12.40 -18.73 -13.48
N ASP A 137 12.93 -18.51 -12.29
CA ASP A 137 14.01 -19.35 -11.74
C ASP A 137 13.51 -20.73 -11.28
N GLY A 138 12.17 -20.93 -11.21
CA GLY A 138 11.53 -22.21 -10.82
C GLY A 138 11.71 -22.54 -9.34
N PRO A 139 11.08 -23.61 -8.88
CA PRO A 139 11.36 -24.15 -7.54
C PRO A 139 12.68 -24.91 -7.51
#